data_24c8af1fad2c157b9de671a87985f385
#
_entry.id   24c8af1fad2c157b9de671a87985f385
#
_cell.length_a   1.000
_cell.length_b   1.000
_cell.length_c   1.000
_cell.angle_alpha   90.00
_cell.angle_beta   90.00
_cell.angle_gamma   90.00
#
_symmetry.space_group_name_H-M   'P 1'
#
loop_
_entity.id
_entity.type
_entity.pdbx_description
1 polymer ?
#
loop_
_entity_poly.entity_id
_entity_poly.type
_entity_poly.pdbx_seq_one_letter_code
_entity_poly.pdbx_strand_id
1 'polypeptide(L)'
;MILENEKIKQALEYIKEEDPATTQDTLNMCQIPAPSYNEEKKAEYIRERFREIGLRDVRIDAVGNVLGIWPGTGEGPSVMLAAHTDTVFPEGTDLTIRKEGNRYYCPGINDDTHAVAELIAVAKAMIHADLHTKGDLIFCANVCEEGLGDLRGVKYLFGYDNKASEECPEVDAFVSIDNQYTGGVIYTATGSHRYEVTFTGRGGHSFQ
;
A
#
# COMPACT_ATOMS: atom_id res chain seq x y z
N MET A 1 -18.84 -22.05 8.17
CA MET A 1 -17.76 -21.50 7.28
C MET A 1 -17.61 -20.00 7.54
N ILE A 2 -16.44 -19.42 7.31
CA ILE A 2 -16.20 -17.97 7.54
C ILE A 2 -17.24 -17.12 6.78
N LEU A 3 -17.52 -17.45 5.52
CA LEU A 3 -18.49 -16.72 4.68
C LEU A 3 -19.97 -16.84 5.14
N GLU A 4 -20.27 -17.66 6.13
CA GLU A 4 -21.63 -17.75 6.72
C GLU A 4 -21.82 -16.74 7.86
N ASN A 5 -20.76 -16.06 8.30
CA ASN A 5 -20.83 -15.03 9.33
C ASN A 5 -21.56 -13.80 8.79
N GLU A 6 -22.60 -13.34 9.50
CA GLU A 6 -23.45 -12.22 9.05
C GLU A 6 -22.67 -10.89 8.97
N LYS A 7 -21.72 -10.64 9.88
CA LYS A 7 -20.87 -9.44 9.81
C LYS A 7 -19.95 -9.45 8.57
N ILE A 8 -19.45 -10.63 8.19
CA ILE A 8 -18.66 -10.77 6.97
C ILE A 8 -19.52 -10.51 5.73
N LYS A 9 -20.75 -11.06 5.69
CA LYS A 9 -21.67 -10.78 4.58
C LYS A 9 -21.99 -9.30 4.48
N GLN A 10 -22.24 -8.64 5.62
CA GLN A 10 -22.48 -7.20 5.68
C GLN A 10 -21.26 -6.40 5.19
N ALA A 11 -20.04 -6.75 5.61
CA ALA A 11 -18.83 -6.10 5.15
C ALA A 11 -18.63 -6.26 3.63
N LEU A 12 -18.86 -7.47 3.09
CA LEU A 12 -18.74 -7.74 1.65
C LEU A 12 -19.81 -6.99 0.83
N GLU A 13 -21.01 -6.85 1.33
CA GLU A 13 -22.06 -6.07 0.67
C GLU A 13 -21.70 -4.59 0.67
N TYR A 14 -21.22 -4.07 1.80
CA TYR A 14 -20.76 -2.69 1.91
C TYR A 14 -19.66 -2.36 0.89
N ILE A 15 -18.68 -3.26 0.69
CA ILE A 15 -17.63 -3.07 -0.33
C ILE A 15 -18.23 -2.89 -1.73
N LYS A 16 -19.27 -3.66 -2.08
CA LYS A 16 -19.93 -3.53 -3.38
C LYS A 16 -20.69 -2.22 -3.51
N GLU A 17 -21.37 -1.79 -2.47
CA GLU A 17 -22.11 -0.53 -2.45
C GLU A 17 -21.17 0.67 -2.55
N GLU A 18 -20.00 0.59 -1.90
CA GLU A 18 -18.98 1.65 -1.87
C GLU A 18 -17.97 1.58 -3.05
N ASP A 19 -18.13 0.69 -4.01
CA ASP A 19 -17.25 0.59 -5.19
C ASP A 19 -17.03 1.95 -5.91
N PRO A 20 -18.06 2.79 -6.12
CA PRO A 20 -17.87 4.12 -6.69
C PRO A 20 -16.99 5.03 -5.82
N ALA A 21 -17.06 4.94 -4.51
CA ALA A 21 -16.24 5.73 -3.59
C ALA A 21 -14.81 5.21 -3.58
N THR A 22 -14.60 3.90 -3.61
CA THR A 22 -13.27 3.28 -3.75
C THR A 22 -12.60 3.67 -5.07
N THR A 23 -13.35 3.65 -6.16
CA THR A 23 -12.88 4.18 -7.46
C THR A 23 -12.48 5.65 -7.33
N GLN A 24 -13.27 6.47 -6.68
CA GLN A 24 -12.94 7.89 -6.49
C GLN A 24 -11.69 8.10 -5.63
N ASP A 25 -11.51 7.32 -4.57
CA ASP A 25 -10.29 7.34 -3.74
C ASP A 25 -9.06 6.99 -4.60
N THR A 26 -9.15 5.97 -5.46
CA THR A 26 -8.10 5.64 -6.44
C THR A 26 -7.77 6.82 -7.35
N LEU A 27 -8.79 7.43 -7.95
CA LEU A 27 -8.60 8.55 -8.88
C LEU A 27 -8.01 9.79 -8.20
N ASN A 28 -8.41 10.08 -6.97
CA ASN A 28 -7.84 11.18 -6.19
C ASN A 28 -6.35 10.94 -5.89
N MET A 29 -6.00 9.73 -5.45
CA MET A 29 -4.61 9.39 -5.13
C MET A 29 -3.70 9.32 -6.36
N CYS A 30 -4.23 8.88 -7.52
CA CYS A 30 -3.45 8.85 -8.77
C CYS A 30 -2.94 10.23 -9.20
N GLN A 31 -3.65 11.29 -8.86
CA GLN A 31 -3.27 12.66 -9.22
C GLN A 31 -2.22 13.26 -8.29
N ILE A 32 -1.80 12.54 -7.26
CA ILE A 32 -0.74 12.95 -6.34
C ILE A 32 0.57 12.30 -6.78
N PRO A 33 1.54 13.05 -7.30
CA PRO A 33 2.84 12.51 -7.65
C PRO A 33 3.50 11.84 -6.44
N ALA A 34 4.04 10.64 -6.62
CA ALA A 34 4.72 9.90 -5.58
C ALA A 34 5.83 9.01 -6.17
N PRO A 35 6.86 9.58 -6.82
CA PRO A 35 8.02 8.78 -7.17
C PRO A 35 8.72 8.31 -5.89
N SER A 36 9.38 7.14 -5.94
CA SER A 36 10.12 6.60 -4.80
C SER A 36 11.03 7.67 -4.16
N TYR A 37 11.02 7.77 -2.85
CA TYR A 37 11.64 8.80 -2.00
C TYR A 37 10.95 10.19 -1.99
N ASN A 38 9.83 10.39 -2.67
CA ASN A 38 9.08 11.65 -2.67
C ASN A 38 7.57 11.40 -2.54
N GLU A 39 7.18 10.53 -1.62
CA GLU A 39 5.81 10.09 -1.39
C GLU A 39 5.05 10.95 -0.37
N GLU A 40 5.69 11.95 0.25
CA GLU A 40 5.16 12.67 1.42
C GLU A 40 3.74 13.21 1.22
N LYS A 41 3.44 13.76 0.04
CA LYS A 41 2.10 14.32 -0.23
C LYS A 41 1.03 13.25 -0.27
N LYS A 42 1.34 12.09 -0.87
CA LYS A 42 0.42 10.95 -0.93
C LYS A 42 0.27 10.31 0.45
N ALA A 43 1.37 10.19 1.21
CA ALA A 43 1.34 9.70 2.58
C ALA A 43 0.45 10.57 3.50
N GLU A 44 0.55 11.90 3.40
CA GLU A 44 -0.32 12.82 4.13
C GLU A 44 -1.79 12.63 3.76
N TYR A 45 -2.12 12.50 2.47
CA TYR A 45 -3.48 12.23 2.02
C TYR A 45 -4.00 10.91 2.61
N ILE A 46 -3.22 9.83 2.54
CA ILE A 46 -3.61 8.52 3.06
C ILE A 46 -3.78 8.58 4.59
N ARG A 47 -2.88 9.28 5.30
CA ARG A 47 -2.99 9.47 6.76
C ARG A 47 -4.33 10.12 7.13
N GLU A 48 -4.73 11.17 6.44
CA GLU A 48 -6.02 11.82 6.71
C GLU A 48 -7.18 10.87 6.39
N ARG A 49 -7.12 10.11 5.29
CA ARG A 49 -8.14 9.08 4.98
C ARG A 49 -8.25 8.02 6.09
N PHE A 50 -7.12 7.52 6.60
CA PHE A 50 -7.11 6.56 7.71
C PHE A 50 -7.73 7.14 8.98
N ARG A 51 -7.51 8.43 9.27
CA ARG A 51 -8.13 9.13 10.40
C ARG A 51 -9.64 9.30 10.22
N GLU A 52 -10.05 9.76 9.03
CA GLU A 52 -11.47 10.00 8.71
C GLU A 52 -12.31 8.74 8.84
N ILE A 53 -11.78 7.58 8.43
CA ILE A 53 -12.50 6.30 8.56
C ILE A 53 -12.47 5.72 9.97
N GLY A 54 -11.70 6.28 10.89
CA GLY A 54 -11.69 5.92 12.31
C GLY A 54 -10.70 4.83 12.71
N LEU A 55 -9.64 4.62 11.93
CA LEU A 55 -8.52 3.78 12.39
C LEU A 55 -7.85 4.43 13.59
N ARG A 56 -7.34 3.60 14.50
CA ARG A 56 -6.58 4.05 15.67
C ARG A 56 -5.10 4.16 15.35
N ASP A 57 -4.39 4.93 16.14
CA ASP A 57 -2.92 5.04 16.11
C ASP A 57 -2.37 5.43 14.73
N VAL A 58 -3.13 6.27 14.02
CA VAL A 58 -2.78 6.69 12.67
C VAL A 58 -1.58 7.61 12.70
N ARG A 59 -0.48 7.17 12.07
CA ARG A 59 0.79 7.89 12.02
C ARG A 59 1.53 7.68 10.71
N ILE A 60 2.48 8.56 10.44
CA ILE A 60 3.54 8.37 9.46
C ILE A 60 4.80 8.07 10.24
N ASP A 61 5.49 6.99 9.89
CA ASP A 61 6.76 6.62 10.54
C ASP A 61 7.95 7.43 10.00
N ALA A 62 9.14 7.20 10.55
CA ALA A 62 10.33 7.97 10.21
C ALA A 62 10.80 7.85 8.76
N VAL A 63 10.30 6.87 8.00
CA VAL A 63 10.64 6.69 6.58
C VAL A 63 9.51 7.02 5.62
N GLY A 64 8.31 7.29 6.15
CA GLY A 64 7.17 7.73 5.37
C GLY A 64 6.02 6.70 5.24
N ASN A 65 6.14 5.50 5.83
CA ASN A 65 5.02 4.56 5.83
C ASN A 65 3.84 5.13 6.63
N VAL A 66 2.63 4.94 6.12
CA VAL A 66 1.41 5.31 6.84
C VAL A 66 0.83 4.08 7.50
N LEU A 67 0.66 4.15 8.80
CA LEU A 67 0.13 3.06 9.62
C LEU A 67 -1.18 3.45 10.26
N GLY A 68 -2.10 2.51 10.40
CA GLY A 68 -3.35 2.66 11.15
C GLY A 68 -3.83 1.30 11.65
N ILE A 69 -4.50 1.26 12.80
CA ILE A 69 -4.88 0.02 13.47
C ILE A 69 -6.40 -0.07 13.61
N TRP A 70 -6.97 -1.20 13.17
CA TRP A 70 -8.29 -1.64 13.59
C TRP A 70 -8.12 -2.68 14.70
N PRO A 71 -8.55 -2.38 15.94
CA PRO A 71 -8.23 -3.23 17.07
C PRO A 71 -8.99 -4.55 17.01
N GLY A 72 -8.32 -5.61 17.39
CA GLY A 72 -8.90 -6.92 17.62
C GLY A 72 -9.71 -6.99 18.93
N THR A 73 -10.28 -8.16 19.20
CA THR A 73 -11.08 -8.42 20.42
C THR A 73 -10.23 -8.93 21.59
N GLY A 74 -8.96 -9.23 21.40
CA GLY A 74 -8.06 -9.75 22.43
C GLY A 74 -6.96 -10.67 21.87
N GLU A 75 -6.85 -11.87 22.42
CA GLU A 75 -5.77 -12.80 22.11
C GLU A 75 -5.92 -13.44 20.72
N GLY A 76 -5.03 -13.10 19.82
CA GLY A 76 -4.94 -13.68 18.47
C GLY A 76 -3.79 -13.05 17.70
N PRO A 77 -3.42 -13.65 16.56
CA PRO A 77 -2.35 -13.12 15.72
C PRO A 77 -2.74 -11.77 15.12
N SER A 78 -1.81 -10.82 15.19
CA SER A 78 -1.92 -9.53 14.50
C SER A 78 -1.50 -9.68 13.04
N VAL A 79 -2.28 -9.09 12.15
CA VAL A 79 -2.04 -9.19 10.70
C VAL A 79 -1.86 -7.79 10.13
N MET A 80 -0.79 -7.59 9.38
CA MET A 80 -0.58 -6.37 8.60
C MET A 80 -1.02 -6.60 7.16
N LEU A 81 -1.93 -5.74 6.69
CA LEU A 81 -2.27 -5.59 5.28
C LEU A 81 -1.54 -4.37 4.73
N ALA A 82 -0.80 -4.54 3.66
CA ALA A 82 0.02 -3.49 3.08
C ALA A 82 -0.23 -3.31 1.59
N ALA A 83 -0.03 -2.07 1.11
CA ALA A 83 0.04 -1.70 -0.30
C ALA A 83 1.05 -0.57 -0.45
N HIS A 84 1.79 -0.50 -1.56
CA HIS A 84 2.79 0.54 -1.70
C HIS A 84 2.24 1.84 -2.30
N THR A 85 2.86 2.95 -1.92
CA THR A 85 2.40 4.29 -2.29
C THR A 85 3.18 4.90 -3.45
N ASP A 86 4.41 4.47 -3.60
CA ASP A 86 5.29 5.00 -4.65
C ASP A 86 4.98 4.43 -6.03
N THR A 87 5.51 5.09 -7.04
CA THR A 87 5.38 4.69 -8.43
C THR A 87 6.71 4.88 -9.15
N VAL A 88 6.92 4.15 -10.24
CA VAL A 88 8.10 4.29 -11.11
C VAL A 88 8.13 5.59 -11.93
N PHE A 89 7.08 6.40 -11.85
CA PHE A 89 6.93 7.60 -12.67
C PHE A 89 7.61 8.80 -12.01
N PRO A 90 8.54 9.49 -12.72
CA PRO A 90 9.26 10.63 -12.17
C PRO A 90 8.34 11.83 -11.91
N GLU A 91 8.79 12.72 -11.04
CA GLU A 91 8.10 13.99 -10.81
C GLU A 91 7.91 14.77 -12.12
N GLY A 92 6.74 15.41 -12.28
CA GLY A 92 6.37 16.11 -13.53
C GLY A 92 5.73 15.22 -14.59
N THR A 93 5.56 13.92 -14.33
CA THR A 93 4.74 13.05 -15.20
C THR A 93 3.31 13.58 -15.24
N ASP A 94 2.72 13.61 -16.44
CA ASP A 94 1.30 13.97 -16.61
C ASP A 94 0.41 12.89 -15.99
N LEU A 95 -0.27 13.25 -14.91
CA LEU A 95 -1.19 12.40 -14.17
C LEU A 95 -2.66 12.71 -14.51
N THR A 96 -2.92 13.29 -15.67
CA THR A 96 -4.28 13.53 -16.15
C THR A 96 -5.01 12.20 -16.35
N ILE A 97 -6.14 12.06 -15.67
CA ILE A 97 -6.97 10.87 -15.78
C ILE A 97 -7.70 10.87 -17.11
N ARG A 98 -7.56 9.80 -17.87
CA ARG A 98 -8.33 9.54 -19.09
C ARG A 98 -9.34 8.42 -18.82
N LYS A 99 -10.60 8.64 -19.20
CA LYS A 99 -11.67 7.65 -19.10
C LYS A 99 -12.16 7.22 -20.46
N GLU A 100 -12.24 5.92 -20.68
CA GLU A 100 -12.82 5.32 -21.89
C GLU A 100 -13.81 4.21 -21.50
N GLY A 101 -15.08 4.46 -21.64
CA GLY A 101 -16.11 3.54 -21.17
C GLY A 101 -15.98 3.30 -19.65
N ASN A 102 -15.75 2.05 -19.26
CA ASN A 102 -15.56 1.65 -17.86
C ASN A 102 -14.09 1.55 -17.45
N ARG A 103 -13.16 2.08 -18.27
CA ARG A 103 -11.73 2.03 -17.98
C ARG A 103 -11.19 3.40 -17.66
N TYR A 104 -10.33 3.48 -16.66
CA TYR A 104 -9.57 4.65 -16.31
C TYR A 104 -8.09 4.40 -16.59
N TYR A 105 -7.40 5.44 -17.04
CA TYR A 105 -5.98 5.40 -17.38
C TYR A 105 -5.29 6.55 -16.66
N CYS A 106 -4.29 6.23 -15.87
CA CYS A 106 -3.39 7.18 -15.23
C CYS A 106 -2.09 6.43 -14.87
N PRO A 107 -0.91 7.05 -14.99
CA PRO A 107 0.33 6.44 -14.52
C PRO A 107 0.23 6.01 -13.05
N GLY A 108 0.60 4.77 -12.72
CA GLY A 108 0.55 4.24 -11.34
C GLY A 108 -0.86 3.94 -10.79
N ILE A 109 -1.91 3.94 -11.64
CA ILE A 109 -3.28 3.68 -11.16
C ILE A 109 -3.46 2.27 -10.61
N ASN A 110 -2.83 1.29 -11.25
CA ASN A 110 -3.00 -0.12 -10.93
C ASN A 110 -1.82 -0.68 -10.13
N ASP A 111 -0.68 -0.04 -10.22
CA ASP A 111 0.56 -0.34 -9.54
C ASP A 111 1.01 0.92 -8.78
N ASP A 112 0.69 1.07 -7.50
CA ASP A 112 -0.17 0.22 -6.66
C ASP A 112 -1.30 1.07 -6.02
N THR A 113 -1.61 2.23 -6.64
CA THR A 113 -2.58 3.19 -6.07
C THR A 113 -3.96 2.56 -5.84
N HIS A 114 -4.37 1.62 -6.70
CA HIS A 114 -5.64 0.92 -6.54
C HIS A 114 -5.66 0.06 -5.27
N ALA A 115 -4.59 -0.67 -4.99
CA ALA A 115 -4.51 -1.50 -3.79
C ALA A 115 -4.52 -0.66 -2.50
N VAL A 116 -3.94 0.55 -2.53
CA VAL A 116 -4.09 1.48 -1.40
C VAL A 116 -5.56 1.87 -1.18
N ALA A 117 -6.33 2.08 -2.25
CA ALA A 117 -7.77 2.32 -2.12
C ALA A 117 -8.52 1.08 -1.63
N GLU A 118 -8.08 -0.13 -2.01
CA GLU A 118 -8.63 -1.39 -1.48
C GLU A 118 -8.36 -1.54 0.03
N LEU A 119 -7.18 -1.16 0.53
CA LEU A 119 -6.91 -1.11 1.97
C LEU A 119 -7.91 -0.22 2.70
N ILE A 120 -8.18 0.97 2.16
CA ILE A 120 -9.17 1.91 2.72
C ILE A 120 -10.57 1.28 2.68
N ALA A 121 -10.96 0.65 1.58
CA ALA A 121 -12.27 0.01 1.43
C ALA A 121 -12.46 -1.16 2.41
N VAL A 122 -11.44 -2.00 2.61
CA VAL A 122 -11.47 -3.09 3.59
C VAL A 122 -11.61 -2.54 5.01
N ALA A 123 -10.84 -1.51 5.37
CA ALA A 123 -10.94 -0.87 6.68
C ALA A 123 -12.35 -0.29 6.92
N LYS A 124 -12.91 0.45 5.95
CA LYS A 124 -14.27 0.98 6.01
C LYS A 124 -15.31 -0.12 6.20
N ALA A 125 -15.19 -1.22 5.47
CA ALA A 125 -16.13 -2.33 5.53
C ALA A 125 -16.09 -3.05 6.89
N MET A 126 -14.89 -3.25 7.46
CA MET A 126 -14.75 -3.84 8.79
C MET A 126 -15.33 -2.96 9.88
N ILE A 127 -15.09 -1.65 9.81
CA ILE A 127 -15.64 -0.66 10.73
C ILE A 127 -17.18 -0.61 10.60
N HIS A 128 -17.70 -0.54 9.36
CA HIS A 128 -19.15 -0.50 9.10
C HIS A 128 -19.88 -1.72 9.68
N ALA A 129 -19.31 -2.91 9.50
CA ALA A 129 -19.90 -4.16 10.00
C ALA A 129 -19.57 -4.43 11.49
N ASP A 130 -18.83 -3.55 12.16
CA ASP A 130 -18.28 -3.81 13.51
C ASP A 130 -17.63 -5.20 13.57
N LEU A 131 -16.84 -5.51 12.53
CA LEU A 131 -16.20 -6.79 12.35
C LEU A 131 -14.77 -6.74 12.91
N HIS A 132 -14.55 -7.44 14.01
CA HIS A 132 -13.25 -7.53 14.66
C HIS A 132 -12.61 -8.91 14.47
N THR A 133 -11.33 -8.94 14.24
CA THR A 133 -10.47 -10.13 14.34
C THR A 133 -10.12 -10.41 15.80
N LYS A 134 -9.47 -11.54 16.10
CA LYS A 134 -8.97 -11.78 17.45
C LYS A 134 -7.78 -10.88 17.77
N GLY A 135 -6.75 -10.88 16.93
CA GLY A 135 -5.64 -9.94 17.02
C GLY A 135 -5.92 -8.66 16.24
N ASP A 136 -5.03 -7.70 16.33
CA ASP A 136 -5.16 -6.43 15.62
C ASP A 136 -5.02 -6.61 14.10
N LEU A 137 -5.73 -5.78 13.36
CA LEU A 137 -5.53 -5.63 11.93
C LEU A 137 -4.84 -4.29 11.68
N ILE A 138 -3.64 -4.37 11.10
CA ILE A 138 -2.79 -3.21 10.85
C ILE A 138 -2.85 -2.89 9.37
N PHE A 139 -3.20 -1.68 9.03
CA PHE A 139 -3.21 -1.18 7.66
C PHE A 139 -1.93 -0.37 7.45
N CYS A 140 -1.17 -0.71 6.40
CA CYS A 140 0.10 -0.07 6.08
C CYS A 140 0.13 0.36 4.62
N ALA A 141 0.25 1.66 4.38
CA ALA A 141 0.61 2.16 3.07
C ALA A 141 2.13 2.42 3.08
N ASN A 142 2.89 1.48 2.51
CA ASN A 142 4.35 1.50 2.58
C ASN A 142 4.98 2.30 1.45
N VAL A 143 6.21 2.77 1.67
CA VAL A 143 6.97 3.61 0.74
C VAL A 143 8.14 2.87 0.11
N CYS A 144 8.62 3.37 -1.04
CA CYS A 144 9.83 2.91 -1.70
C CYS A 144 9.83 1.38 -1.96
N GLU A 145 8.73 0.85 -2.47
CA GLU A 145 8.67 -0.53 -2.94
C GLU A 145 9.45 -0.67 -4.24
N GLU A 146 9.22 0.28 -5.14
CA GLU A 146 9.65 0.26 -6.51
C GLU A 146 11.16 0.50 -6.70
N GLY A 147 11.67 -0.16 -7.71
CA GLY A 147 12.97 0.15 -8.31
C GLY A 147 14.11 0.29 -7.32
N LEU A 148 14.71 1.47 -7.28
CA LEU A 148 15.80 1.81 -6.37
C LEU A 148 15.32 2.11 -4.94
N GLY A 149 14.02 2.16 -4.72
CA GLY A 149 13.42 2.22 -3.39
C GLY A 149 13.73 0.98 -2.56
N ASP A 150 13.89 -0.16 -3.23
CA ASP A 150 14.43 -1.40 -2.68
C ASP A 150 13.71 -1.85 -1.41
N LEU A 151 12.36 -1.76 -1.39
CA LEU A 151 11.51 -2.13 -0.25
C LEU A 151 11.84 -1.36 1.05
N ARG A 152 12.32 -0.12 0.94
CA ARG A 152 12.80 0.66 2.10
C ARG A 152 11.77 0.74 3.23
N GLY A 153 10.50 0.95 2.90
CA GLY A 153 9.43 1.03 3.89
C GLY A 153 9.27 -0.26 4.68
N VAL A 154 9.16 -1.39 4.01
CA VAL A 154 9.02 -2.71 4.64
C VAL A 154 10.29 -3.10 5.40
N LYS A 155 11.46 -2.82 4.83
CA LYS A 155 12.75 -3.05 5.48
C LYS A 155 12.92 -2.23 6.75
N TYR A 156 12.39 -1.02 6.80
CA TYR A 156 12.38 -0.23 8.03
C TYR A 156 11.52 -0.86 9.12
N LEU A 157 10.34 -1.35 8.77
CA LEU A 157 9.44 -1.97 9.73
C LEU A 157 10.00 -3.27 10.29
N PHE A 158 10.45 -4.18 9.43
CA PHE A 158 10.83 -5.54 9.84
C PHE A 158 12.35 -5.75 9.99
N GLY A 159 13.15 -4.80 9.54
CA GLY A 159 14.62 -4.87 9.58
C GLY A 159 15.24 -5.82 8.56
N TYR A 160 16.53 -5.59 8.26
CA TYR A 160 17.34 -6.49 7.43
C TYR A 160 17.85 -7.71 8.22
N ASP A 161 18.09 -7.51 9.53
CA ASP A 161 18.73 -8.49 10.43
C ASP A 161 17.78 -8.95 11.53
N ASN A 162 16.48 -9.07 11.24
CA ASN A 162 15.42 -9.42 12.20
C ASN A 162 15.31 -8.44 13.38
N LYS A 163 15.72 -7.19 13.21
CA LYS A 163 15.49 -6.11 14.17
C LYS A 163 14.41 -5.19 13.60
N ALA A 164 13.17 -5.47 13.95
CA ALA A 164 12.06 -4.57 13.64
C ALA A 164 12.31 -3.18 14.26
N SER A 165 11.82 -2.15 13.57
CA SER A 165 11.79 -0.80 14.12
C SER A 165 10.91 -0.76 15.38
N GLU A 166 11.26 0.10 16.35
CA GLU A 166 10.40 0.37 17.51
C GLU A 166 9.04 0.98 17.10
N GLU A 167 8.95 1.53 15.90
CA GLU A 167 7.71 2.04 15.32
C GLU A 167 6.84 0.95 14.66
N CYS A 168 7.40 -0.26 14.43
CA CYS A 168 6.65 -1.39 13.93
C CYS A 168 5.77 -1.97 15.04
N PRO A 169 4.44 -2.06 14.87
CA PRO A 169 3.61 -2.80 15.80
C PRO A 169 3.96 -4.29 15.77
N GLU A 170 3.50 -5.04 16.77
CA GLU A 170 3.64 -6.49 16.77
C GLU A 170 2.86 -7.10 15.59
N VAL A 171 3.53 -7.86 14.73
CA VAL A 171 2.97 -8.43 13.49
C VAL A 171 3.33 -9.92 13.41
N ASP A 172 2.31 -10.77 13.42
CA ASP A 172 2.45 -12.22 13.24
C ASP A 172 2.39 -12.65 11.78
N ALA A 173 1.66 -11.89 10.95
CA ALA A 173 1.54 -12.16 9.52
C ALA A 173 1.47 -10.87 8.72
N PHE A 174 2.09 -10.89 7.54
CA PHE A 174 2.13 -9.78 6.59
C PHE A 174 1.54 -10.20 5.25
N VAL A 175 0.65 -9.37 4.70
CA VAL A 175 0.04 -9.57 3.40
C VAL A 175 0.20 -8.29 2.60
N SER A 176 0.92 -8.33 1.48
CA SER A 176 0.97 -7.24 0.51
C SER A 176 -0.11 -7.45 -0.55
N ILE A 177 -0.87 -6.40 -0.81
CA ILE A 177 -1.85 -6.34 -1.89
C ILE A 177 -1.16 -5.61 -3.03
N ASP A 178 -0.64 -6.36 -4.00
CA ASP A 178 0.18 -5.81 -5.08
C ASP A 178 0.10 -6.78 -6.26
N ASN A 179 -1.11 -7.03 -6.74
CA ASN A 179 -1.28 -7.98 -7.84
C ASN A 179 -2.64 -7.82 -8.53
N GLN A 180 -2.61 -7.89 -9.85
CA GLN A 180 -3.80 -7.88 -10.72
C GLN A 180 -4.56 -9.21 -10.76
N TYR A 181 -4.03 -10.27 -10.14
CA TYR A 181 -4.61 -11.61 -10.19
C TYR A 181 -5.48 -11.87 -8.97
N THR A 182 -6.77 -11.67 -9.10
CA THR A 182 -7.77 -11.87 -8.03
C THR A 182 -7.89 -13.30 -7.49
N GLY A 183 -7.24 -14.28 -8.10
CA GLY A 183 -7.32 -15.69 -7.70
C GLY A 183 -6.00 -16.29 -7.23
N GLY A 184 -4.94 -15.50 -7.03
CA GLY A 184 -3.62 -16.00 -6.70
C GLY A 184 -3.09 -15.46 -5.38
N VAL A 185 -2.29 -16.28 -4.70
CA VAL A 185 -1.47 -15.87 -3.56
C VAL A 185 -0.03 -16.23 -3.88
N ILE A 186 0.86 -15.23 -3.90
CA ILE A 186 2.29 -15.42 -4.10
C ILE A 186 2.94 -15.49 -2.73
N TYR A 187 3.54 -16.62 -2.39
CA TYR A 187 4.20 -16.86 -1.10
C TYR A 187 5.69 -17.20 -1.22
N THR A 188 6.23 -17.09 -2.45
CA THR A 188 7.65 -17.26 -2.73
C THR A 188 8.13 -16.10 -3.57
N ALA A 189 9.28 -15.54 -3.23
CA ALA A 189 9.88 -14.42 -3.96
C ALA A 189 11.23 -14.82 -4.55
N THR A 190 11.60 -14.17 -5.65
CA THR A 190 12.93 -14.26 -6.24
C THR A 190 13.78 -13.11 -5.71
N GLY A 191 14.95 -13.43 -5.15
CA GLY A 191 15.91 -12.41 -4.75
C GLY A 191 16.43 -11.63 -5.97
N SER A 192 16.67 -10.32 -5.81
CA SER A 192 17.27 -9.48 -6.83
C SER A 192 18.47 -8.73 -6.27
N HIS A 193 19.50 -8.57 -7.11
CA HIS A 193 20.62 -7.67 -6.86
C HIS A 193 20.68 -6.66 -7.98
N ARG A 194 20.76 -5.38 -7.64
CA ARG A 194 20.86 -4.28 -8.60
C ARG A 194 22.23 -3.63 -8.47
N TYR A 195 22.83 -3.32 -9.61
CA TYR A 195 24.17 -2.71 -9.69
C TYR A 195 24.10 -1.48 -10.56
N GLU A 196 24.73 -0.40 -10.12
CA GLU A 196 25.04 0.74 -10.95
C GLU A 196 26.56 0.76 -11.21
N VAL A 197 26.94 0.83 -12.46
CA VAL A 197 28.34 0.91 -12.87
C VAL A 197 28.57 2.18 -13.68
N THR A 198 29.35 3.08 -13.14
CA THR A 198 29.68 4.35 -13.80
C THR A 198 31.10 4.27 -14.39
N PHE A 199 31.21 4.49 -15.69
CA PHE A 199 32.49 4.60 -16.39
C PHE A 199 32.76 6.08 -16.64
N THR A 200 33.92 6.56 -16.11
CA THR A 200 34.36 7.94 -16.32
C THR A 200 35.61 7.93 -17.19
N GLY A 201 35.60 8.67 -18.26
CA GLY A 201 36.74 8.76 -19.19
C GLY A 201 36.68 10.05 -20.01
N ARG A 202 37.74 10.31 -20.76
CA ARG A 202 37.85 11.50 -21.63
C ARG A 202 36.81 11.49 -22.79
N GLY A 203 36.16 10.35 -23.00
CA GLY A 203 35.39 10.12 -24.20
C GLY A 203 36.29 9.98 -25.43
N GLY A 204 35.76 9.56 -26.55
CA GLY A 204 36.49 9.39 -27.78
C GLY A 204 35.82 8.39 -28.72
N HIS A 205 36.30 8.33 -29.94
CA HIS A 205 35.86 7.36 -30.91
C HIS A 205 36.54 6.01 -30.66
N SER A 206 35.79 4.90 -30.81
CA SER A 206 36.27 3.53 -30.55
C SER A 206 37.47 3.10 -31.42
N PHE A 207 37.81 3.87 -32.43
CA PHE A 207 38.92 3.66 -33.36
C PHE A 207 40.18 4.53 -33.06
N GLN A 208 40.24 5.20 -31.92
CA GLN A 208 41.37 6.03 -31.54
C GLN A 208 42.08 5.45 -30.31
#